data_59269aa5c2be8507560c5dba2adfe993
#
_entry.id   59269aa5c2be8507560c5dba2adfe993
#
_cell.length_a   1.000
_cell.length_b   1.000
_cell.length_c   1.000
_cell.angle_alpha   90.00
_cell.angle_beta   90.00
_cell.angle_gamma   90.00
#
_symmetry.space_group_name_H-M   'P 1'
#
loop_
_entity.id
_entity.type
_entity.pdbx_description
1 polymer ?
#
loop_
_entity_poly.entity_id
_entity_poly.type
_entity_poly.pdbx_seq_one_letter_code
_entity_poly.pdbx_strand_id
1 'polypeptide(L)'
;TEWAKSFLQVVCNKRRVYIADNVFAKGAAYQAADLRRPNTAYPYRLECQGRLGVEIYLEVLSKGVPKKLVLARAGSNWYEAVGEAELLTNAEDTLEVVLEPIYAATSRAVPIRRIPISLAEFPVREGYTTRIHLQTVFTSERRLLVEVTDLGFGEIYPASGAVSRQEISLIGSN
;
A
#
# COMPACT_ATOMS: atom_id res chain seq x y z
N THR A 1 -34.88 -23.37 -17.66
CA THR A 1 -34.91 -23.98 -16.33
C THR A 1 -35.47 -22.99 -15.32
N GLU A 2 -36.34 -23.43 -14.39
CA GLU A 2 -37.05 -22.53 -13.43
C GLU A 2 -36.07 -21.77 -12.51
N TRP A 3 -34.97 -22.39 -12.10
CA TRP A 3 -33.97 -21.70 -11.30
C TRP A 3 -33.38 -20.48 -12.00
N ALA A 4 -33.19 -20.54 -13.30
CA ALA A 4 -32.68 -19.42 -14.08
C ALA A 4 -33.66 -18.25 -14.11
N LYS A 5 -34.96 -18.51 -14.11
CA LYS A 5 -35.99 -17.47 -14.02
C LYS A 5 -35.98 -16.80 -12.66
N SER A 6 -35.93 -17.58 -11.58
CA SER A 6 -35.85 -17.04 -10.20
C SER A 6 -34.57 -16.26 -9.98
N PHE A 7 -33.44 -16.76 -10.45
CA PHE A 7 -32.17 -16.04 -10.40
C PHE A 7 -32.22 -14.72 -11.15
N LEU A 8 -32.74 -14.71 -12.39
CA LEU A 8 -32.90 -13.49 -13.17
C LEU A 8 -33.85 -12.49 -12.52
N GLN A 9 -34.96 -12.93 -11.90
CA GLN A 9 -35.83 -12.03 -11.16
C GLN A 9 -35.13 -11.33 -10.01
N VAL A 10 -34.26 -12.03 -9.28
CA VAL A 10 -33.49 -11.44 -8.16
C VAL A 10 -32.41 -10.49 -8.68
N VAL A 11 -31.64 -10.92 -9.68
CA VAL A 11 -30.47 -10.17 -10.19
C VAL A 11 -30.90 -8.99 -11.06
N CYS A 12 -31.95 -9.16 -11.87
CA CYS A 12 -32.43 -8.13 -12.81
C CYS A 12 -33.38 -7.13 -12.18
N ASN A 13 -33.79 -7.31 -10.92
CA ASN A 13 -34.72 -6.40 -10.27
C ASN A 13 -34.19 -4.97 -10.26
N LYS A 14 -34.79 -4.09 -11.07
CA LYS A 14 -34.37 -2.70 -11.30
C LYS A 14 -32.93 -2.51 -11.84
N ARG A 15 -32.33 -3.56 -12.45
CA ARG A 15 -30.99 -3.51 -13.04
C ARG A 15 -31.06 -3.85 -14.53
N ARG A 16 -30.15 -3.26 -15.31
CA ARG A 16 -29.96 -3.66 -16.70
C ARG A 16 -29.03 -4.87 -16.74
N VAL A 17 -29.48 -5.95 -17.36
CA VAL A 17 -28.68 -7.17 -17.58
C VAL A 17 -28.46 -7.31 -19.08
N TYR A 18 -27.20 -7.51 -19.44
CA TYR A 18 -26.79 -7.69 -20.82
C TYR A 18 -26.35 -9.13 -21.03
N ILE A 19 -26.81 -9.72 -22.11
CA ILE A 19 -26.29 -11.01 -22.60
C ILE A 19 -25.13 -10.69 -23.52
N ALA A 20 -23.97 -11.21 -23.20
CA ALA A 20 -22.80 -11.02 -24.04
C ALA A 20 -21.94 -12.30 -24.04
N ASP A 21 -21.53 -12.70 -25.23
CA ASP A 21 -20.57 -13.78 -25.40
C ASP A 21 -19.16 -13.30 -25.06
N ASN A 22 -18.36 -14.18 -24.48
CA ASN A 22 -16.95 -13.91 -24.17
C ASN A 22 -16.69 -12.71 -23.25
N VAL A 23 -17.61 -12.44 -22.28
CA VAL A 23 -17.50 -11.28 -21.36
C VAL A 23 -16.17 -11.25 -20.63
N PHE A 24 -15.73 -12.42 -20.13
CA PHE A 24 -14.45 -12.51 -19.40
C PHE A 24 -13.24 -12.23 -20.31
N ALA A 25 -13.23 -12.78 -21.52
CA ALA A 25 -12.15 -12.54 -22.47
C ALA A 25 -12.08 -11.09 -22.92
N LYS A 26 -13.23 -10.46 -23.18
CA LYS A 26 -13.32 -9.03 -23.50
C LYS A 26 -12.85 -8.17 -22.32
N GLY A 27 -13.29 -8.49 -21.10
CA GLY A 27 -12.86 -7.80 -19.88
C GLY A 27 -11.36 -7.88 -19.68
N ALA A 28 -10.76 -9.06 -19.85
CA ALA A 28 -9.31 -9.26 -19.77
C ALA A 28 -8.55 -8.46 -20.84
N ALA A 29 -9.06 -8.41 -22.08
CA ALA A 29 -8.47 -7.63 -23.15
C ALA A 29 -8.51 -6.12 -22.87
N TYR A 30 -9.62 -5.61 -22.34
CA TYR A 30 -9.73 -4.21 -21.93
C TYR A 30 -8.76 -3.91 -20.79
N GLN A 31 -8.70 -4.75 -19.77
CA GLN A 31 -7.76 -4.58 -18.66
C GLN A 31 -6.31 -4.56 -19.14
N ALA A 32 -5.92 -5.47 -20.04
CA ALA A 32 -4.58 -5.52 -20.60
C ALA A 32 -4.24 -4.26 -21.45
N ALA A 33 -5.23 -3.72 -22.17
CA ALA A 33 -5.06 -2.47 -22.92
C ALA A 33 -4.87 -1.27 -21.98
N ASP A 34 -5.60 -1.25 -20.87
CA ASP A 34 -5.53 -0.15 -19.90
C ASP A 34 -4.25 -0.16 -19.07
N LEU A 35 -3.73 -1.33 -18.72
CA LEU A 35 -2.41 -1.46 -18.07
C LEU A 35 -1.27 -0.86 -18.89
N ARG A 36 -1.44 -0.75 -20.21
CA ARG A 36 -0.46 -0.13 -21.12
C ARG A 36 -0.62 1.38 -21.25
N ARG A 37 -1.71 1.96 -20.76
CA ARG A 37 -1.98 3.39 -20.83
C ARG A 37 -1.64 4.05 -19.50
N PRO A 38 -0.56 4.85 -19.41
CA PRO A 38 -0.33 5.63 -18.20
C PRO A 38 -1.49 6.62 -18.04
N ASN A 39 -2.11 6.67 -16.88
CA ASN A 39 -3.18 7.61 -16.49
C ASN A 39 -4.63 7.28 -16.83
N THR A 40 -4.99 6.04 -17.08
CA THR A 40 -6.42 5.69 -17.12
C THR A 40 -6.94 5.56 -15.69
N ALA A 41 -7.49 6.64 -15.15
CA ALA A 41 -8.18 6.60 -13.86
C ALA A 41 -9.60 6.07 -14.06
N TYR A 42 -9.88 4.88 -13.59
CA TYR A 42 -11.25 4.41 -13.51
C TYR A 42 -12.00 5.06 -12.35
N PRO A 43 -13.29 5.38 -12.52
CA PRO A 43 -14.11 5.94 -11.44
C PRO A 43 -14.49 4.89 -10.39
N TYR A 44 -13.99 3.67 -10.51
CA TYR A 44 -14.24 2.56 -9.57
C TYR A 44 -12.94 1.87 -9.22
N ARG A 45 -12.91 1.31 -8.04
CA ARG A 45 -11.81 0.49 -7.53
C ARG A 45 -12.32 -0.93 -7.32
N LEU A 46 -11.53 -1.90 -7.74
CA LEU A 46 -11.84 -3.30 -7.51
C LEU A 46 -11.39 -3.69 -6.10
N GLU A 47 -12.36 -4.03 -5.25
CA GLU A 47 -12.11 -4.63 -3.95
C GLU A 47 -12.41 -6.12 -4.04
N CYS A 48 -11.39 -6.94 -3.92
CA CYS A 48 -11.51 -8.39 -3.90
C CYS A 48 -10.35 -8.99 -3.13
N GLN A 49 -10.47 -10.28 -2.82
CA GLN A 49 -9.39 -11.03 -2.21
C GLN A 49 -8.10 -10.93 -3.05
N GLY A 50 -6.97 -10.73 -2.39
CA GLY A 50 -5.68 -10.51 -3.06
C GLY A 50 -5.36 -9.06 -3.38
N ARG A 51 -6.27 -8.11 -3.13
CA ARG A 51 -6.05 -6.67 -3.31
C ARG A 51 -5.88 -5.95 -1.99
N LEU A 52 -4.94 -4.99 -1.95
CA LEU A 52 -4.74 -4.17 -0.77
C LEU A 52 -5.93 -3.24 -0.52
N GLY A 53 -6.55 -3.36 0.64
CA GLY A 53 -7.60 -2.46 1.12
C GLY A 53 -7.06 -1.20 1.81
N VAL A 54 -5.74 -1.02 1.84
CA VAL A 54 -5.08 0.11 2.50
C VAL A 54 -4.03 0.73 1.57
N GLU A 55 -3.86 2.04 1.66
CA GLU A 55 -2.71 2.74 1.11
C GLU A 55 -1.65 2.88 2.20
N ILE A 56 -0.40 2.59 1.86
CA ILE A 56 0.74 2.65 2.79
C ILE A 56 1.70 3.71 2.30
N TYR A 57 2.02 4.66 3.17
CA TYR A 57 2.90 5.77 2.82
C TYR A 57 3.68 6.30 4.01
N LEU A 58 4.71 7.10 3.71
CA LEU A 58 5.40 7.96 4.66
C LEU A 58 5.01 9.41 4.41
N GLU A 59 4.97 10.20 5.48
CA GLU A 59 4.92 11.65 5.39
C GLU A 59 6.35 12.17 5.37
N VAL A 60 6.77 12.73 4.24
CA VAL A 60 8.13 13.22 4.01
C VAL A 60 8.13 14.70 3.67
N LEU A 61 9.23 15.37 3.96
CA LEU A 61 9.48 16.73 3.50
C LEU A 61 10.27 16.69 2.19
N SER A 62 9.66 17.14 1.11
CA SER A 62 10.34 17.31 -0.17
C SER A 62 10.53 18.79 -0.45
N LYS A 63 11.77 19.27 -0.42
CA LYS A 63 12.10 20.70 -0.56
C LYS A 63 11.34 21.60 0.43
N GLY A 64 11.18 21.12 1.68
CA GLY A 64 10.45 21.86 2.72
C GLY A 64 8.92 21.78 2.65
N VAL A 65 8.36 21.06 1.68
CA VAL A 65 6.91 20.88 1.53
C VAL A 65 6.53 19.46 1.96
N PRO A 66 5.53 19.28 2.85
CA PRO A 66 5.00 17.97 3.22
C PRO A 66 4.44 17.24 2.01
N LYS A 67 4.83 15.97 1.84
CA LYS A 67 4.42 15.12 0.74
C LYS A 67 4.22 13.69 1.20
N LYS A 68 3.22 13.00 0.63
CA LYS A 68 3.06 11.55 0.80
C LYS A 68 4.01 10.82 -0.14
N LEU A 69 4.86 9.97 0.42
CA LEU A 69 5.68 9.00 -0.31
C LEU A 69 4.98 7.65 -0.23
N VAL A 70 4.30 7.27 -1.30
CA VAL A 70 3.49 6.04 -1.34
C VAL A 70 4.41 4.83 -1.52
N LEU A 71 4.36 3.90 -0.57
CA LEU A 71 5.09 2.63 -0.56
C LEU A 71 4.25 1.50 -1.18
N ALA A 72 2.95 1.48 -0.89
CA ALA A 72 2.02 0.54 -1.52
C ALA A 72 0.67 1.21 -1.76
N ARG A 73 0.17 1.09 -2.98
CA ARG A 73 -1.11 1.67 -3.37
C ARG A 73 -2.25 0.72 -3.05
N ALA A 74 -3.31 1.26 -2.52
CA ALA A 74 -4.54 0.51 -2.37
C ALA A 74 -5.11 0.05 -3.71
N GLY A 75 -5.66 -1.15 -3.74
CA GLY A 75 -6.12 -1.81 -4.95
C GLY A 75 -5.04 -2.53 -5.75
N SER A 76 -3.75 -2.41 -5.41
CA SER A 76 -2.70 -3.25 -6.00
C SER A 76 -2.74 -4.68 -5.45
N ASN A 77 -2.15 -5.63 -6.17
CA ASN A 77 -1.98 -6.98 -5.67
C ASN A 77 -0.96 -6.97 -4.53
N TRP A 78 -1.30 -7.55 -3.37
CA TRP A 78 -0.39 -7.55 -2.22
C TRP A 78 0.94 -8.26 -2.53
N TYR A 79 0.92 -9.33 -3.31
CA TYR A 79 2.10 -10.13 -3.66
C TYR A 79 3.04 -9.46 -4.69
N GLU A 80 2.59 -8.38 -5.34
CA GLU A 80 3.39 -7.57 -6.28
C GLU A 80 3.81 -6.23 -5.66
N ALA A 81 3.19 -5.85 -4.54
CA ALA A 81 3.43 -4.56 -3.92
C ALA A 81 4.74 -4.58 -3.11
N VAL A 82 5.76 -3.98 -3.68
CA VAL A 82 7.05 -3.73 -3.04
C VAL A 82 7.25 -2.22 -3.00
N GLY A 83 7.49 -1.70 -1.81
CA GLY A 83 7.85 -0.29 -1.62
C GLY A 83 9.32 -0.17 -1.26
N GLU A 84 10.00 0.76 -1.88
CA GLU A 84 11.42 1.03 -1.63
C GLU A 84 11.66 2.53 -1.64
N ALA A 85 12.45 3.03 -0.70
CA ALA A 85 12.80 4.43 -0.61
C ALA A 85 14.12 4.65 0.10
N GLU A 86 14.90 5.61 -0.38
CA GLU A 86 16.04 6.17 0.35
C GLU A 86 15.64 7.52 0.92
N LEU A 87 15.90 7.74 2.20
CA LEU A 87 15.49 8.91 2.95
C LEU A 87 16.62 9.42 3.85
N LEU A 88 16.56 10.71 4.12
CA LEU A 88 17.31 11.32 5.22
C LEU A 88 16.36 11.53 6.40
N THR A 89 16.78 11.13 7.57
CA THR A 89 15.99 11.32 8.80
C THR A 89 16.82 12.00 9.88
N ASN A 90 16.13 12.81 10.68
CA ASN A 90 16.60 13.29 11.96
C ASN A 90 15.88 12.58 13.11
N ALA A 91 15.10 11.55 12.82
CA ALA A 91 14.42 10.77 13.84
C ALA A 91 15.47 10.07 14.73
N GLU A 92 15.35 10.30 16.03
CA GLU A 92 16.25 9.73 16.99
C GLU A 92 15.91 8.26 17.24
N ASP A 93 14.62 7.91 17.32
CA ASP A 93 14.19 6.58 17.75
C ASP A 93 13.18 5.89 16.83
N THR A 94 12.38 6.62 16.08
CA THR A 94 11.26 6.03 15.31
C THR A 94 11.00 6.70 13.98
N LEU A 95 10.56 5.89 13.02
CA LEU A 95 10.01 6.31 11.74
C LEU A 95 8.54 5.90 11.69
N GLU A 96 7.63 6.78 11.29
CA GLU A 96 6.20 6.45 11.20
C GLU A 96 5.79 5.99 9.81
N VAL A 97 5.24 4.77 9.72
CA VAL A 97 4.54 4.26 8.54
C VAL A 97 3.05 4.47 8.71
N VAL A 98 2.42 5.13 7.73
CA VAL A 98 0.99 5.45 7.78
C VAL A 98 0.20 4.45 6.94
N LEU A 99 -0.85 3.89 7.55
CA LEU A 99 -1.80 2.97 6.95
C LEU A 99 -3.14 3.70 6.82
N GLU A 100 -3.50 4.08 5.60
CA GLU A 100 -4.75 4.75 5.27
C GLU A 100 -5.72 3.77 4.60
N PRO A 101 -6.74 3.26 5.33
CA PRO A 101 -7.71 2.34 4.77
C PRO A 101 -8.55 3.03 3.70
N ILE A 102 -8.81 2.32 2.62
CA ILE A 102 -9.73 2.79 1.60
C ILE A 102 -11.08 2.18 1.90
N TYR A 103 -12.03 3.05 2.16
CA TYR A 103 -13.38 2.64 2.48
C TYR A 103 -14.07 2.04 1.26
N ALA A 104 -14.45 0.77 1.35
CA ALA A 104 -15.63 0.32 0.65
C ALA A 104 -16.84 1.12 1.18
N ALA A 105 -17.84 1.33 0.35
CA ALA A 105 -19.04 2.15 0.60
C ALA A 105 -19.89 1.75 1.85
N THR A 106 -19.31 1.07 2.82
CA THR A 106 -19.94 0.68 4.08
C THR A 106 -19.51 1.64 5.17
N SER A 107 -20.45 2.35 5.64
CA SER A 107 -20.68 3.33 6.70
C SER A 107 -19.79 3.38 7.97
N ARG A 108 -18.66 2.71 8.06
CA ARG A 108 -17.74 2.82 9.19
C ARG A 108 -16.38 3.34 8.75
N ALA A 109 -16.10 4.56 9.16
CA ALA A 109 -14.76 5.13 9.04
C ALA A 109 -13.76 4.27 9.82
N VAL A 110 -12.87 3.55 9.13
CA VAL A 110 -11.74 2.88 9.76
C VAL A 110 -10.64 3.93 9.97
N PRO A 111 -10.12 4.11 11.18
CA PRO A 111 -9.15 5.17 11.45
C PRO A 111 -7.84 4.94 10.69
N ILE A 112 -7.20 6.04 10.29
CA ILE A 112 -5.82 6.02 9.83
C ILE A 112 -4.94 5.56 10.99
N ARG A 113 -4.04 4.60 10.73
CA ARG A 113 -3.11 4.07 11.73
C ARG A 113 -1.71 4.57 11.41
N ARG A 114 -1.02 5.06 12.44
CA ARG A 114 0.41 5.41 12.39
C ARG A 114 1.18 4.36 13.19
N ILE A 115 2.10 3.71 12.54
CA ILE A 115 2.86 2.61 13.13
C ILE A 115 4.30 3.07 13.26
N PRO A 116 4.83 3.20 14.48
CA PRO A 116 6.22 3.53 14.70
C PRO A 116 7.10 2.32 14.37
N ILE A 117 8.11 2.55 13.56
CA ILE A 117 9.19 1.59 13.28
C ILE A 117 10.39 2.02 14.11
N SER A 118 10.87 1.15 14.95
CA SER A 118 11.99 1.45 15.84
C SER A 118 13.30 1.59 15.07
N LEU A 119 14.03 2.66 15.35
CA LEU A 119 15.39 2.93 14.88
C LEU A 119 16.41 2.95 16.06
N ALA A 120 16.04 2.42 17.22
CA ALA A 120 16.84 2.48 18.44
C ALA A 120 18.25 1.85 18.33
N GLU A 121 18.46 0.94 17.35
CA GLU A 121 19.77 0.33 17.09
C GLU A 121 20.63 1.16 16.13
N PHE A 122 20.09 2.25 15.60
CA PHE A 122 20.81 3.11 14.66
C PHE A 122 21.68 4.11 15.41
N PRO A 123 22.85 4.46 14.87
CA PRO A 123 23.69 5.45 15.50
C PRO A 123 23.02 6.82 15.49
N VAL A 124 23.02 7.48 16.64
CA VAL A 124 22.55 8.87 16.75
C VAL A 124 23.54 9.78 16.03
N ARG A 125 23.03 10.56 15.08
CA ARG A 125 23.80 11.53 14.29
C ARG A 125 23.12 12.89 14.35
N GLU A 126 23.90 13.95 14.26
CA GLU A 126 23.37 15.32 14.30
C GLU A 126 22.61 15.66 13.02
N GLY A 127 21.46 16.34 13.16
CA GLY A 127 20.65 16.83 12.07
C GLY A 127 20.12 15.71 11.15
N TYR A 128 19.96 16.01 9.86
CA TYR A 128 19.48 15.06 8.84
C TYR A 128 20.61 14.23 8.21
N THR A 129 21.52 13.73 9.01
CA THR A 129 22.71 12.98 8.53
C THR A 129 22.53 11.46 8.59
N THR A 130 21.41 10.98 9.07
CA THR A 130 21.06 9.56 9.04
C THR A 130 20.35 9.24 7.73
N ARG A 131 21.08 8.64 6.80
CA ARG A 131 20.53 8.15 5.54
C ARG A 131 20.11 6.72 5.71
N ILE A 132 18.87 6.44 5.40
CA ILE A 132 18.27 5.12 5.55
C ILE A 132 17.74 4.61 4.20
N HIS A 133 17.81 3.30 4.02
CA HIS A 133 17.07 2.57 3.01
C HIS A 133 15.90 1.86 3.67
N LEU A 134 14.70 2.15 3.20
CA LEU A 134 13.48 1.52 3.66
C LEU A 134 12.95 0.62 2.57
N GLN A 135 12.65 -0.62 2.92
CA GLN A 135 11.99 -1.59 2.06
C GLN A 135 10.73 -2.13 2.73
N THR A 136 9.67 -2.29 1.95
CA THR A 136 8.43 -2.90 2.42
C THR A 136 8.04 -4.05 1.51
N VAL A 137 7.75 -5.21 2.10
CA VAL A 137 7.34 -6.42 1.41
C VAL A 137 6.18 -7.07 2.15
N PHE A 138 5.18 -7.54 1.44
CA PHE A 138 4.07 -8.27 2.05
C PHE A 138 4.44 -9.75 2.22
N THR A 139 4.39 -10.24 3.44
CA THR A 139 4.55 -11.66 3.75
C THR A 139 3.23 -12.43 3.59
N SER A 140 2.11 -11.71 3.65
CA SER A 140 0.76 -12.21 3.32
C SER A 140 -0.17 -11.03 3.01
N GLU A 141 -1.40 -11.31 2.57
CA GLU A 141 -2.43 -10.29 2.34
C GLU A 141 -2.66 -9.35 3.56
N ARG A 142 -2.33 -9.82 4.76
CA ARG A 142 -2.60 -9.13 6.02
C ARG A 142 -1.36 -8.72 6.80
N ARG A 143 -0.18 -9.00 6.29
CA ARG A 143 1.09 -8.74 6.98
C ARG A 143 2.07 -8.06 6.07
N LEU A 144 2.59 -6.95 6.54
CA LEU A 144 3.63 -6.15 5.92
C LEU A 144 4.91 -6.28 6.74
N LEU A 145 5.99 -6.66 6.11
CA LEU A 145 7.34 -6.55 6.66
C LEU A 145 7.93 -5.22 6.22
N VAL A 146 8.38 -4.44 7.19
CA VAL A 146 9.14 -3.22 6.97
C VAL A 146 10.58 -3.48 7.41
N GLU A 147 11.52 -3.23 6.53
CA GLU A 147 12.95 -3.30 6.81
C GLU A 147 13.56 -1.92 6.58
N VAL A 148 14.35 -1.47 7.54
CA VAL A 148 15.07 -0.21 7.48
C VAL A 148 16.54 -0.50 7.71
N THR A 149 17.40 -0.02 6.82
CA THR A 149 18.87 -0.23 6.87
C THR A 149 19.57 1.12 6.94
N ASP A 150 20.57 1.25 7.82
CA ASP A 150 21.42 2.42 7.87
C ASP A 150 22.43 2.40 6.71
N LEU A 151 22.37 3.39 5.84
CA LEU A 151 23.27 3.58 4.71
C LEU A 151 24.47 4.48 5.04
N GLY A 152 24.48 5.09 6.22
CA GLY A 152 25.50 6.10 6.55
C GLY A 152 25.37 7.36 5.70
N PHE A 153 26.32 8.28 5.89
CA PHE A 153 26.40 9.55 5.16
C PHE A 153 27.85 9.84 4.76
N GLY A 154 28.33 9.12 3.75
CA GLY A 154 29.69 9.24 3.24
C GLY A 154 30.78 8.79 4.23
N GLU A 155 31.97 9.36 4.10
CA GLU A 155 33.13 9.03 4.95
C GLU A 155 33.01 9.56 6.39
N ILE A 156 32.27 10.65 6.58
CA ILE A 156 32.10 11.30 7.90
C ILE A 156 31.23 10.43 8.81
N TYR A 157 30.19 9.83 8.25
CA TYR A 157 29.28 8.95 8.97
C TYR A 157 29.12 7.64 8.19
N PRO A 158 30.05 6.69 8.28
CA PRO A 158 29.97 5.43 7.56
C PRO A 158 28.73 4.64 7.97
N ALA A 159 28.27 3.77 7.08
CA ALA A 159 27.16 2.87 7.36
C ALA A 159 27.49 1.97 8.57
N SER A 160 26.58 1.89 9.51
CA SER A 160 26.76 1.05 10.72
C SER A 160 26.45 -0.42 10.46
N GLY A 161 25.70 -0.72 9.39
CA GLY A 161 25.15 -2.05 9.13
C GLY A 161 23.95 -2.40 10.01
N ALA A 162 23.44 -1.45 10.81
CA ALA A 162 22.23 -1.64 11.60
C ALA A 162 21.01 -1.84 10.69
N VAL A 163 20.19 -2.82 11.03
CA VAL A 163 18.97 -3.16 10.31
C VAL A 163 17.82 -3.33 11.30
N SER A 164 16.77 -2.55 11.15
CA SER A 164 15.53 -2.71 11.90
C SER A 164 14.49 -3.45 11.04
N ARG A 165 13.88 -4.49 11.60
CA ARG A 165 12.84 -5.27 10.95
C ARG A 165 11.60 -5.33 11.82
N GLN A 166 10.45 -4.96 11.24
CA GLN A 166 9.19 -5.00 11.96
C GLN A 166 8.07 -5.55 11.07
N GLU A 167 7.33 -6.54 11.60
CA GLU A 167 6.13 -7.04 10.93
C GLU A 167 4.90 -6.29 11.45
N ILE A 168 4.10 -5.77 10.52
CA ILE A 168 2.90 -4.99 10.79
C ILE A 168 1.68 -5.79 10.37
N SER A 169 0.70 -5.96 11.28
CA SER A 169 -0.62 -6.47 10.93
C SER A 169 -1.47 -5.37 10.30
N LEU A 170 -2.01 -5.62 9.10
CA LEU A 170 -2.92 -4.70 8.42
C LEU A 170 -4.35 -4.74 8.99
N ILE A 171 -4.68 -5.79 9.73
CA ILE A 171 -5.94 -5.90 10.45
C ILE A 171 -5.74 -5.27 11.82
N GLY A 172 -6.65 -4.35 12.20
CA GLY A 172 -6.65 -3.82 13.55
C GLY A 172 -6.79 -4.96 14.57
N SER A 173 -5.92 -4.99 15.56
CA SER A 173 -6.18 -5.78 16.77
C SER A 173 -7.45 -5.20 17.41
N ASN A 174 -8.52 -5.99 17.50
CA ASN A 174 -9.67 -5.67 18.31
C ASN A 174 -9.25 -5.65 19.77
#